data_8ccf20c49c16659202dcdaa303f60132
#
_entry.id   8ccf20c49c16659202dcdaa303f60132
#
_cell.length_a   1.000
_cell.length_b   1.000
_cell.length_c   1.000
_cell.angle_alpha   90.00
_cell.angle_beta   90.00
_cell.angle_gamma   90.00
#
_symmetry.space_group_name_H-M   'P 1'
#
loop_
_entity.id
_entity.type
_entity.pdbx_description
1 polymer ?
#
loop_
_entity_poly.entity_id
_entity_poly.type
_entity_poly.pdbx_seq_one_letter_code
_entity_poly.pdbx_strand_id
1 'polypeptide(L)'
;ISAGFIFVIVILILQGFLVSFGQEQENRLVAALLDPFGDMALDYYTRYWTVAEQNELYIPIKGVFIYNRLIWLTIGLAVFISIYKLFAFSQNAFTFSFRKKDSVRFTKSNFGGITKIDLPKINLSFSGKTKFNLLWRLSNIDFLYIIKSWPFISIVIVGLLLNLVGLFELGNIFGTATLPRTWRMLEAGAPFTLAINICTFLYAGLLIHRSRISNVNQLIDTTPTPNWILLGSKFLAIVKMQIVLLSLIMITGIIFQIYKGYYDFQIGLYVYELIVLNLIYYVIWALLSFFVQTLIPNPYLGLFVMIVLLIGIPLTSIAGIEQSIFKYNQGPGFSYSDMNGYGSGLENYFVYKIYWLCLGIVFYILTILFYNRGISNGLKEKFKIARSRFNGKNPFFLS
;
A
#
# COMPACT_ATOMS: atom_id res chain seq x y z
N ILE A 1 -11.23 -7.47 9.41
CA ILE A 1 -9.78 -7.25 9.18
C ILE A 1 -9.51 -5.79 8.78
N SER A 2 -10.25 -5.21 7.81
CA SER A 2 -10.06 -3.82 7.35
C SER A 2 -10.27 -2.78 8.45
N ALA A 3 -11.28 -2.94 9.31
CA ALA A 3 -11.56 -2.02 10.41
C ALA A 3 -10.44 -2.00 11.46
N GLY A 4 -9.87 -3.17 11.81
CA GLY A 4 -8.73 -3.24 12.72
C GLY A 4 -7.48 -2.56 12.18
N PHE A 5 -7.24 -2.70 10.86
CA PHE A 5 -6.12 -2.04 10.20
C PHE A 5 -6.27 -0.51 10.20
N ILE A 6 -7.48 -0.01 9.92
CA ILE A 6 -7.80 1.43 10.00
C ILE A 6 -7.55 1.94 11.43
N PHE A 7 -7.97 1.18 12.44
CA PHE A 7 -7.80 1.57 13.84
C PHE A 7 -6.32 1.70 14.23
N VAL A 8 -5.47 0.75 13.81
CA VAL A 8 -4.01 0.82 14.05
C VAL A 8 -3.41 2.06 13.41
N ILE A 9 -3.82 2.36 12.18
CA ILE A 9 -3.31 3.54 11.47
C ILE A 9 -3.77 4.84 12.13
N VAL A 10 -5.02 4.92 12.58
CA VAL A 10 -5.53 6.09 13.32
C VAL A 10 -4.73 6.32 14.61
N ILE A 11 -4.37 5.25 15.34
CA ILE A 11 -3.53 5.35 16.52
C ILE A 11 -2.13 5.88 16.18
N LEU A 12 -1.53 5.40 15.08
CA LEU A 12 -0.21 5.88 14.63
C LEU A 12 -0.23 7.36 14.22
N ILE A 13 -1.32 7.81 13.59
CA ILE A 13 -1.51 9.25 13.27
C ILE A 13 -1.66 10.07 14.55
N LEU A 14 -2.48 9.58 15.47
CA LEU A 14 -2.66 10.23 16.77
C LEU A 14 -1.32 10.39 17.48
N GLN A 15 -0.48 9.36 17.44
CA GLN A 15 0.88 9.40 17.99
C GLN A 15 1.73 10.51 17.35
N GLY A 16 1.79 10.56 16.01
CA GLY A 16 2.54 11.60 15.30
C GLY A 16 2.05 13.00 15.66
N PHE A 17 0.73 13.21 15.69
CA PHE A 17 0.14 14.47 16.11
C PHE A 17 0.48 14.84 17.56
N LEU A 18 0.41 13.88 18.49
CA LEU A 18 0.71 14.11 19.91
C LEU A 18 2.20 14.44 20.14
N VAL A 19 3.10 13.87 19.36
CA VAL A 19 4.53 14.20 19.40
C VAL A 19 4.73 15.66 19.02
N SER A 20 4.14 16.14 17.93
CA SER A 20 4.23 17.55 17.50
C SER A 20 3.53 18.49 18.50
N PHE A 21 2.34 18.12 18.97
CA PHE A 21 1.55 18.89 19.92
C PHE A 21 2.25 19.02 21.29
N GLY A 22 2.95 17.98 21.74
CA GLY A 22 3.70 17.96 22.99
C GLY A 22 5.04 18.70 22.97
N GLN A 23 5.45 19.26 21.83
CA GLN A 23 6.64 20.12 21.76
C GLN A 23 6.46 21.42 22.55
N GLU A 24 5.24 21.95 22.61
CA GLU A 24 4.93 23.14 23.39
C GLU A 24 4.76 22.80 24.89
N GLN A 25 5.36 23.62 25.77
CA GLN A 25 5.36 23.36 27.22
C GLN A 25 3.93 23.27 27.81
N GLU A 26 3.02 24.11 27.34
CA GLU A 26 1.63 24.15 27.83
C GLU A 26 0.85 22.87 27.53
N ASN A 27 1.11 22.25 26.39
CA ASN A 27 0.37 21.08 25.87
C ASN A 27 0.97 19.74 26.32
N ARG A 28 2.11 19.76 26.94
CA ARG A 28 2.94 18.61 27.25
C ARG A 28 2.25 17.57 28.16
N LEU A 29 1.55 18.06 29.17
CA LEU A 29 0.82 17.18 30.10
C LEU A 29 -0.33 16.47 29.39
N VAL A 30 -1.05 17.19 28.53
CA VAL A 30 -2.18 16.64 27.74
C VAL A 30 -1.65 15.61 26.73
N ALA A 31 -0.57 15.91 26.03
CA ALA A 31 0.06 14.97 25.11
C ALA A 31 0.52 13.71 25.82
N ALA A 32 1.17 13.84 26.99
CA ALA A 32 1.61 12.72 27.82
C ALA A 32 0.47 11.83 28.31
N LEU A 33 -0.70 12.39 28.62
CA LEU A 33 -1.87 11.61 29.06
C LEU A 33 -2.59 10.91 27.90
N LEU A 34 -2.62 11.52 26.72
CA LEU A 34 -3.34 11.01 25.55
C LEU A 34 -2.50 10.07 24.67
N ASP A 35 -1.20 9.98 24.90
CA ASP A 35 -0.31 9.13 24.13
C ASP A 35 -0.61 7.63 24.33
N PRO A 36 -1.02 6.89 23.28
CA PRO A 36 -1.35 5.47 23.39
C PRO A 36 -0.14 4.58 23.68
N PHE A 37 1.06 4.98 23.23
CA PHE A 37 2.29 4.20 23.42
C PHE A 37 3.00 4.53 24.73
N GLY A 38 2.81 5.76 25.24
CA GLY A 38 3.40 6.24 26.48
C GLY A 38 4.80 6.82 26.35
N ASP A 39 5.24 7.07 25.13
CA ASP A 39 6.54 7.70 24.83
C ASP A 39 6.57 9.14 25.37
N MET A 40 5.47 9.89 25.16
CA MET A 40 5.32 11.24 25.69
C MET A 40 5.22 11.27 27.21
N ALA A 41 4.58 10.25 27.82
CA ALA A 41 4.51 10.14 29.27
C ALA A 41 5.88 9.81 29.90
N LEU A 42 6.73 9.08 29.15
CA LEU A 42 8.11 8.84 29.51
C LEU A 42 8.95 10.10 29.33
N ASP A 43 8.87 10.76 28.17
CA ASP A 43 9.60 11.98 27.85
C ASP A 43 9.28 13.11 28.84
N TYR A 44 8.06 13.13 29.40
CA TYR A 44 7.66 14.10 30.42
C TYR A 44 8.60 14.14 31.63
N TYR A 45 9.18 13.01 32.02
CA TYR A 45 10.10 12.89 33.16
C TYR A 45 11.57 12.82 32.73
N THR A 46 11.90 12.30 31.54
CA THR A 46 13.28 11.95 31.15
C THR A 46 13.93 12.95 30.21
N ARG A 47 13.18 13.92 29.67
CA ARG A 47 13.65 14.87 28.65
C ARG A 47 14.89 15.66 29.05
N TYR A 48 14.99 16.03 30.32
CA TYR A 48 16.10 16.85 30.83
C TYR A 48 17.18 16.01 31.50
N TRP A 49 17.11 14.70 31.40
CA TRP A 49 18.13 13.81 31.93
C TRP A 49 19.43 13.96 31.15
N THR A 50 20.52 14.06 31.87
CA THR A 50 21.85 13.95 31.31
C THR A 50 22.13 12.53 30.83
N VAL A 51 23.15 12.35 29.96
CA VAL A 51 23.53 11.02 29.46
C VAL A 51 23.89 10.05 30.61
N ALA A 52 24.47 10.54 31.70
CA ALA A 52 24.77 9.74 32.87
C ALA A 52 23.49 9.30 33.57
N GLU A 53 22.53 10.20 33.76
CA GLU A 53 21.23 9.89 34.39
C GLU A 53 20.41 8.92 33.55
N GLN A 54 20.47 9.02 32.21
CA GLN A 54 19.80 8.06 31.32
C GLN A 54 20.35 6.63 31.45
N ASN A 55 21.63 6.48 31.80
CA ASN A 55 22.28 5.18 31.97
C ASN A 55 22.15 4.60 33.38
N GLU A 56 21.98 5.45 34.40
CA GLU A 56 22.01 5.03 35.80
C GLU A 56 20.62 5.03 36.48
N LEU A 57 19.70 5.92 36.02
CA LEU A 57 18.41 6.06 36.66
C LEU A 57 17.36 5.11 36.09
N TYR A 58 16.51 4.59 36.97
CA TYR A 58 15.35 3.80 36.54
C TYR A 58 14.21 4.72 36.08
N ILE A 59 13.45 4.24 35.11
CA ILE A 59 12.26 4.92 34.58
C ILE A 59 11.29 5.20 35.74
N PRO A 60 10.84 6.44 35.95
CA PRO A 60 9.96 6.80 37.07
C PRO A 60 8.54 6.34 36.79
N ILE A 61 8.14 5.20 37.35
CA ILE A 61 6.78 4.67 37.25
C ILE A 61 5.92 5.40 38.33
N LYS A 62 5.56 6.67 38.03
CA LYS A 62 4.76 7.49 38.97
C LYS A 62 3.93 8.55 38.23
N GLY A 63 2.94 9.10 38.87
CA GLY A 63 2.16 10.27 38.41
C GLY A 63 1.61 10.10 37.00
N VAL A 64 2.00 10.96 36.11
CA VAL A 64 1.49 11.07 34.74
C VAL A 64 1.63 9.75 33.93
N PHE A 65 2.73 9.01 34.15
CA PHE A 65 2.94 7.71 33.51
C PHE A 65 1.89 6.69 33.92
N ILE A 66 1.58 6.59 35.23
CA ILE A 66 0.56 5.68 35.75
C ILE A 66 -0.84 6.10 35.24
N TYR A 67 -1.15 7.40 35.27
CA TYR A 67 -2.44 7.89 34.78
C TYR A 67 -2.63 7.60 33.28
N ASN A 68 -1.61 7.78 32.47
CA ASN A 68 -1.64 7.42 31.06
C ASN A 68 -1.98 5.92 30.88
N ARG A 69 -1.27 5.02 31.62
CA ARG A 69 -1.52 3.57 31.54
C ARG A 69 -2.92 3.18 31.96
N LEU A 70 -3.43 3.79 33.05
CA LEU A 70 -4.79 3.54 33.53
C LEU A 70 -5.85 4.00 32.52
N ILE A 71 -5.67 5.16 31.90
CA ILE A 71 -6.58 5.67 30.86
C ILE A 71 -6.66 4.66 29.70
N TRP A 72 -5.51 4.26 29.13
CA TRP A 72 -5.48 3.36 28.00
C TRP A 72 -5.93 1.94 28.33
N LEU A 73 -5.64 1.44 29.54
CA LEU A 73 -6.17 0.17 30.03
C LEU A 73 -7.70 0.22 30.15
N THR A 74 -8.24 1.33 30.67
CA THR A 74 -9.69 1.51 30.82
C THR A 74 -10.38 1.56 29.47
N ILE A 75 -9.80 2.30 28.49
CA ILE A 75 -10.28 2.34 27.11
C ILE A 75 -10.25 0.94 26.49
N GLY A 76 -9.14 0.22 26.62
CA GLY A 76 -8.98 -1.14 26.11
C GLY A 76 -10.02 -2.10 26.70
N LEU A 77 -10.27 -2.02 28.00
CA LEU A 77 -11.26 -2.84 28.71
C LEU A 77 -12.69 -2.50 28.24
N ALA A 78 -13.00 -1.21 28.06
CA ALA A 78 -14.30 -0.77 27.57
C ALA A 78 -14.56 -1.28 26.14
N VAL A 79 -13.55 -1.20 25.26
CA VAL A 79 -13.61 -1.75 23.89
C VAL A 79 -13.81 -3.26 23.93
N PHE A 80 -13.05 -3.97 24.78
CA PHE A 80 -13.16 -5.43 24.92
C PHE A 80 -14.55 -5.85 25.39
N ILE A 81 -15.11 -5.19 26.42
CA ILE A 81 -16.46 -5.46 26.92
C ILE A 81 -17.51 -5.15 25.85
N SER A 82 -17.33 -4.08 25.10
CA SER A 82 -18.24 -3.72 23.99
C SER A 82 -18.23 -4.78 22.90
N ILE A 83 -17.06 -5.25 22.51
CA ILE A 83 -16.93 -6.33 21.52
C ILE A 83 -17.55 -7.60 22.04
N TYR A 84 -17.30 -7.98 23.31
CA TYR A 84 -17.87 -9.16 23.94
C TYR A 84 -19.41 -9.15 23.93
N LYS A 85 -20.03 -8.00 24.26
CA LYS A 85 -21.48 -7.83 24.25
C LYS A 85 -22.11 -7.79 22.85
N LEU A 86 -21.39 -7.25 21.87
CA LEU A 86 -21.87 -7.10 20.50
C LEU A 86 -21.52 -8.30 19.60
N PHE A 87 -20.68 -9.20 20.10
CA PHE A 87 -20.27 -10.37 19.34
C PHE A 87 -21.39 -11.40 19.25
N ALA A 88 -21.88 -11.64 18.06
CA ALA A 88 -22.85 -12.69 17.78
C ALA A 88 -22.26 -13.71 16.81
N PHE A 89 -22.38 -15.01 17.11
CA PHE A 89 -22.05 -16.11 16.21
C PHE A 89 -23.14 -16.23 15.11
N SER A 90 -23.35 -15.16 14.36
CA SER A 90 -24.32 -15.13 13.27
C SER A 90 -23.60 -14.88 11.95
N GLN A 91 -23.99 -15.62 10.90
CA GLN A 91 -23.52 -15.34 9.55
C GLN A 91 -23.95 -13.94 9.04
N ASN A 92 -24.90 -13.31 9.70
CA ASN A 92 -25.32 -11.94 9.48
C ASN A 92 -24.62 -10.99 10.47
N ALA A 93 -23.28 -10.91 10.41
CA ALA A 93 -22.52 -9.91 11.14
C ALA A 93 -23.04 -8.50 10.80
N PHE A 94 -23.12 -7.64 11.83
CA PHE A 94 -23.51 -6.23 11.69
C PHE A 94 -22.72 -5.59 10.53
N THR A 95 -23.36 -5.45 9.40
CA THR A 95 -22.84 -4.64 8.30
C THR A 95 -23.39 -3.23 8.50
N PHE A 96 -22.56 -2.29 8.88
CA PHE A 96 -22.87 -0.87 8.75
C PHE A 96 -23.03 -0.57 7.26
N SER A 97 -24.22 -0.75 6.75
CA SER A 97 -24.59 -0.39 5.38
C SER A 97 -25.27 0.97 5.43
N PHE A 98 -24.54 2.03 5.12
CA PHE A 98 -25.11 3.36 4.90
C PHE A 98 -25.97 3.44 3.61
N ARG A 99 -26.07 2.36 2.87
CA ARG A 99 -26.89 2.29 1.66
C ARG A 99 -28.05 1.34 1.92
N LYS A 100 -29.28 1.84 1.90
CA LYS A 100 -30.49 1.02 1.87
C LYS A 100 -30.32 -0.03 0.78
N LYS A 101 -30.25 -1.31 1.17
CA LYS A 101 -30.32 -2.42 0.24
C LYS A 101 -31.74 -2.37 -0.33
N ASP A 102 -31.87 -1.94 -1.57
CA ASP A 102 -33.09 -2.23 -2.32
C ASP A 102 -33.27 -3.73 -2.29
N SER A 103 -34.33 -4.16 -1.63
CA SER A 103 -34.74 -5.54 -1.64
C SER A 103 -35.02 -5.90 -3.09
N VAL A 104 -34.09 -6.60 -3.73
CA VAL A 104 -34.37 -7.24 -5.01
C VAL A 104 -35.51 -8.19 -4.73
N ARG A 105 -36.74 -7.75 -5.01
CA ARG A 105 -37.87 -8.65 -5.12
C ARG A 105 -37.50 -9.61 -6.23
N PHE A 106 -37.19 -10.85 -5.85
CA PHE A 106 -37.19 -11.95 -6.79
C PHE A 106 -38.63 -12.08 -7.31
N THR A 107 -38.94 -11.38 -8.39
CA THR A 107 -40.06 -11.73 -9.21
C THR A 107 -39.78 -13.17 -9.66
N LYS A 108 -40.63 -14.12 -9.20
CA LYS A 108 -40.66 -15.46 -9.77
C LYS A 108 -40.83 -15.26 -11.28
N SER A 109 -39.74 -15.24 -12.03
CA SER A 109 -39.82 -15.34 -13.47
C SER A 109 -40.30 -16.79 -13.75
N ASN A 110 -41.55 -16.91 -14.10
CA ASN A 110 -42.03 -18.12 -14.76
C ASN A 110 -41.06 -18.39 -15.91
N PHE A 111 -40.44 -19.57 -15.91
CA PHE A 111 -39.76 -20.13 -17.08
C PHE A 111 -40.79 -20.37 -18.19
N GLY A 112 -41.40 -19.30 -18.67
CA GLY A 112 -42.29 -19.28 -19.79
C GLY A 112 -41.51 -19.08 -21.08
N GLY A 113 -41.31 -20.17 -21.79
CA GLY A 113 -40.86 -20.16 -23.18
C GLY A 113 -39.36 -19.86 -23.34
N ILE A 114 -38.57 -20.86 -23.66
CA ILE A 114 -37.23 -20.69 -24.23
C ILE A 114 -37.43 -20.03 -25.61
N THR A 115 -37.43 -18.68 -25.64
CA THR A 115 -37.29 -17.97 -26.92
C THR A 115 -35.90 -18.27 -27.43
N LYS A 116 -35.81 -18.77 -28.69
CA LYS A 116 -34.53 -18.92 -29.36
C LYS A 116 -33.80 -17.57 -29.31
N ILE A 117 -32.78 -17.50 -28.47
CA ILE A 117 -31.89 -16.36 -28.46
C ILE A 117 -31.00 -16.54 -29.70
N ASP A 118 -31.21 -15.73 -30.71
CA ASP A 118 -30.30 -15.66 -31.85
C ASP A 118 -28.96 -15.12 -31.33
N LEU A 119 -28.00 -16.02 -31.17
CA LEU A 119 -26.66 -15.66 -30.76
C LEU A 119 -26.01 -14.86 -31.90
N PRO A 120 -25.53 -13.63 -31.65
CA PRO A 120 -24.86 -12.86 -32.67
C PRO A 120 -23.63 -13.63 -33.16
N LYS A 121 -23.44 -13.72 -34.48
CA LYS A 121 -22.24 -14.31 -35.07
C LYS A 121 -21.04 -13.44 -34.74
N ILE A 122 -20.29 -13.87 -33.72
CA ILE A 122 -19.08 -13.16 -33.26
C ILE A 122 -17.91 -13.65 -34.08
N ASN A 123 -17.28 -12.77 -34.86
CA ASN A 123 -16.00 -13.02 -35.51
C ASN A 123 -14.90 -12.96 -34.43
N LEU A 124 -14.45 -14.12 -33.98
CA LEU A 124 -13.34 -14.22 -33.00
C LEU A 124 -12.04 -13.82 -33.70
N SER A 125 -11.50 -12.65 -33.34
CA SER A 125 -10.18 -12.21 -33.80
C SER A 125 -9.17 -12.28 -32.66
N PHE A 126 -8.09 -13.05 -32.84
CA PHE A 126 -7.00 -13.21 -31.87
C PHE A 126 -5.80 -12.31 -32.22
N SER A 127 -6.02 -11.19 -32.91
CA SER A 127 -4.96 -10.27 -33.31
C SER A 127 -4.28 -9.63 -32.08
N GLY A 128 -3.03 -9.16 -32.26
CA GLY A 128 -2.29 -8.45 -31.20
C GLY A 128 -3.03 -7.21 -30.68
N LYS A 129 -3.71 -6.46 -31.58
CA LYS A 129 -4.54 -5.30 -31.22
C LYS A 129 -5.71 -5.68 -30.30
N THR A 130 -6.37 -6.81 -30.58
CA THR A 130 -7.47 -7.32 -29.75
C THR A 130 -6.97 -7.73 -28.36
N LYS A 131 -5.81 -8.40 -28.29
CA LYS A 131 -5.16 -8.78 -27.02
C LYS A 131 -4.79 -7.55 -26.18
N PHE A 132 -4.24 -6.51 -26.79
CA PHE A 132 -3.90 -5.26 -26.10
C PHE A 132 -5.16 -4.53 -25.60
N ASN A 133 -6.20 -4.41 -26.42
CA ASN A 133 -7.48 -3.83 -26.02
C ASN A 133 -8.13 -4.58 -24.87
N LEU A 134 -8.05 -5.91 -24.89
CA LEU A 134 -8.54 -6.77 -23.80
C LEU A 134 -7.79 -6.50 -22.50
N LEU A 135 -6.44 -6.47 -22.57
CA LEU A 135 -5.59 -6.15 -21.42
C LEU A 135 -5.94 -4.78 -20.84
N TRP A 136 -6.11 -3.76 -21.68
CA TRP A 136 -6.46 -2.41 -21.23
C TRP A 136 -7.85 -2.34 -20.59
N ARG A 137 -8.86 -2.99 -21.18
CA ARG A 137 -10.24 -3.03 -20.63
C ARG A 137 -10.31 -3.77 -19.31
N LEU A 138 -9.68 -4.94 -19.21
CA LEU A 138 -9.60 -5.70 -17.96
C LEU A 138 -8.90 -4.90 -16.85
N SER A 139 -7.80 -4.23 -17.20
CA SER A 139 -7.07 -3.35 -16.29
C SER A 139 -7.96 -2.22 -15.75
N ASN A 140 -8.82 -1.61 -16.58
CA ASN A 140 -9.75 -0.57 -16.12
C ASN A 140 -10.79 -1.11 -15.14
N ILE A 141 -11.30 -2.34 -15.37
CA ILE A 141 -12.25 -2.99 -14.45
C ILE A 141 -11.60 -3.25 -13.10
N ASP A 142 -10.38 -3.78 -13.09
CA ASP A 142 -9.63 -4.04 -11.86
C ASP A 142 -9.23 -2.75 -11.14
N PHE A 143 -8.85 -1.72 -11.87
CA PHE A 143 -8.55 -0.39 -11.35
C PHE A 143 -9.76 0.27 -10.66
N LEU A 144 -10.94 0.24 -11.31
CA LEU A 144 -12.17 0.76 -10.72
C LEU A 144 -12.61 -0.04 -9.48
N TYR A 145 -12.35 -1.35 -9.47
CA TYR A 145 -12.56 -2.17 -8.27
C TYR A 145 -11.70 -1.71 -7.10
N ILE A 146 -10.41 -1.36 -7.35
CA ILE A 146 -9.51 -0.83 -6.31
C ILE A 146 -10.05 0.48 -5.77
N ILE A 147 -10.24 1.49 -6.64
CA ILE A 147 -10.58 2.87 -6.21
C ILE A 147 -11.92 2.94 -5.47
N LYS A 148 -12.90 2.12 -5.87
CA LYS A 148 -14.22 2.10 -5.23
C LYS A 148 -14.25 1.31 -3.93
N SER A 149 -13.17 0.66 -3.54
CA SER A 149 -13.14 -0.18 -2.34
C SER A 149 -12.92 0.66 -1.07
N TRP A 150 -13.66 0.35 -0.02
CA TRP A 150 -13.52 1.02 1.28
C TRP A 150 -12.10 0.94 1.88
N PRO A 151 -11.39 -0.21 1.84
CA PRO A 151 -10.02 -0.27 2.33
C PRO A 151 -9.08 0.70 1.62
N PHE A 152 -9.23 0.88 0.29
CA PHE A 152 -8.43 1.84 -0.45
C PHE A 152 -8.68 3.27 0.02
N ILE A 153 -9.96 3.68 0.05
CA ILE A 153 -10.34 5.03 0.46
C ILE A 153 -9.82 5.33 1.87
N SER A 154 -9.93 4.37 2.79
CA SER A 154 -9.45 4.54 4.17
C SER A 154 -7.95 4.74 4.24
N ILE A 155 -7.15 3.91 3.54
CA ILE A 155 -5.69 4.01 3.53
C ILE A 155 -5.26 5.33 2.88
N VAL A 156 -5.94 5.76 1.81
CA VAL A 156 -5.65 7.03 1.14
C VAL A 156 -5.93 8.22 2.06
N ILE A 157 -7.08 8.25 2.73
CA ILE A 157 -7.41 9.33 3.68
C ILE A 157 -6.35 9.43 4.76
N VAL A 158 -5.98 8.30 5.33
CA VAL A 158 -4.94 8.24 6.36
C VAL A 158 -3.60 8.72 5.83
N GLY A 159 -3.18 8.23 4.67
CA GLY A 159 -1.95 8.68 4.03
C GLY A 159 -1.93 10.17 3.76
N LEU A 160 -3.06 10.74 3.29
CA LEU A 160 -3.19 12.19 3.08
C LEU A 160 -3.10 12.98 4.40
N LEU A 161 -3.68 12.47 5.48
CA LEU A 161 -3.55 13.11 6.80
C LEU A 161 -2.09 13.10 7.27
N LEU A 162 -1.38 11.98 7.14
CA LEU A 162 0.05 11.90 7.46
C LEU A 162 0.89 12.85 6.59
N ASN A 163 0.57 12.95 5.30
CA ASN A 163 1.22 13.90 4.40
C ASN A 163 0.97 15.35 4.83
N LEU A 164 -0.25 15.70 5.21
CA LEU A 164 -0.57 17.05 5.71
C LEU A 164 0.20 17.37 6.99
N VAL A 165 0.31 16.44 7.94
CA VAL A 165 1.13 16.62 9.14
C VAL A 165 2.58 16.93 8.75
N GLY A 166 3.18 16.14 7.88
CA GLY A 166 4.54 16.38 7.38
C GLY A 166 4.72 17.74 6.69
N LEU A 167 3.71 18.20 5.92
CA LEU A 167 3.73 19.51 5.28
C LEU A 167 3.70 20.66 6.30
N PHE A 168 2.92 20.52 7.39
CA PHE A 168 2.88 21.54 8.44
C PHE A 168 4.19 21.58 9.26
N GLU A 169 4.80 20.43 9.53
CA GLU A 169 6.08 20.35 10.23
C GLU A 169 7.22 20.99 9.43
N LEU A 170 7.30 20.70 8.12
CA LEU A 170 8.32 21.28 7.25
C LEU A 170 8.14 22.78 7.00
N GLY A 171 6.95 23.31 7.26
CA GLY A 171 6.67 24.74 7.15
C GLY A 171 7.36 25.62 8.17
N ASN A 172 7.93 25.04 9.24
CA ASN A 172 8.59 25.77 10.32
C ASN A 172 9.91 25.08 10.69
N ILE A 173 11.04 25.82 10.59
CA ILE A 173 12.34 25.37 11.08
C ILE A 173 12.77 26.32 12.20
N PHE A 174 12.99 25.77 13.41
CA PHE A 174 13.36 26.54 14.60
C PHE A 174 12.43 27.74 14.87
N GLY A 175 11.11 27.57 14.64
CA GLY A 175 10.11 28.63 14.87
C GLY A 175 10.04 29.69 13.76
N THR A 176 10.84 29.60 12.71
CA THR A 176 10.78 30.50 11.54
C THR A 176 10.04 29.84 10.38
N ALA A 177 9.10 30.57 9.78
CA ALA A 177 8.37 30.11 8.59
C ALA A 177 9.36 29.97 7.41
N THR A 178 9.39 28.78 6.80
CA THR A 178 10.20 28.54 5.62
C THR A 178 9.37 28.63 4.36
N LEU A 179 10.01 29.03 3.24
CA LEU A 179 9.34 29.05 1.94
C LEU A 179 8.97 27.62 1.52
N PRO A 180 7.71 27.35 1.14
CA PRO A 180 7.24 26.02 0.74
C PRO A 180 7.68 25.71 -0.71
N ARG A 181 8.98 25.55 -0.94
CA ARG A 181 9.53 25.20 -2.25
C ARG A 181 9.12 23.78 -2.65
N THR A 182 9.04 23.51 -3.94
CA THR A 182 8.55 22.24 -4.50
C THR A 182 9.33 21.03 -3.98
N TRP A 183 10.65 21.08 -3.92
CA TRP A 183 11.46 19.96 -3.41
C TRP A 183 11.18 19.65 -1.93
N ARG A 184 10.89 20.65 -1.11
CA ARG A 184 10.49 20.44 0.29
C ARG A 184 9.11 19.78 0.41
N MET A 185 8.17 20.14 -0.47
CA MET A 185 6.85 19.50 -0.50
C MET A 185 6.96 18.02 -0.89
N LEU A 186 7.93 17.66 -1.73
CA LEU A 186 8.22 16.28 -2.11
C LEU A 186 8.82 15.49 -0.93
N GLU A 187 9.71 16.07 -0.14
CA GLU A 187 10.23 15.46 1.09
C GLU A 187 9.13 15.19 2.12
N ALA A 188 8.16 16.11 2.27
CA ALA A 188 6.99 15.92 3.12
C ALA A 188 6.13 14.73 2.71
N GLY A 189 6.16 14.33 1.44
CA GLY A 189 5.47 13.16 0.90
C GLY A 189 6.02 11.81 1.38
N ALA A 190 7.17 11.77 2.03
CA ALA A 190 7.81 10.51 2.46
C ALA A 190 6.90 9.60 3.32
N PRO A 191 6.11 10.08 4.30
CA PRO A 191 5.19 9.23 5.06
C PRO A 191 4.11 8.57 4.21
N PHE A 192 3.70 9.19 3.11
CA PHE A 192 2.71 8.62 2.18
C PHE A 192 3.25 7.40 1.41
N THR A 193 4.58 7.26 1.31
CA THR A 193 5.25 6.11 0.69
C THR A 193 4.81 4.78 1.31
N LEU A 194 4.65 4.74 2.62
CA LEU A 194 4.20 3.56 3.34
C LEU A 194 2.75 3.18 2.93
N ALA A 195 1.86 4.15 2.79
CA ALA A 195 0.49 3.94 2.33
C ALA A 195 0.46 3.38 0.90
N ILE A 196 1.31 3.87 -0.02
CA ILE A 196 1.41 3.36 -1.39
C ILE A 196 1.89 1.91 -1.39
N ASN A 197 2.91 1.56 -0.59
CA ASN A 197 3.42 0.20 -0.48
C ASN A 197 2.35 -0.76 0.08
N ILE A 198 1.65 -0.38 1.15
CA ILE A 198 0.58 -1.18 1.73
C ILE A 198 -0.54 -1.41 0.71
N CYS A 199 -1.00 -0.36 0.01
CA CYS A 199 -1.98 -0.49 -1.07
C CYS A 199 -1.48 -1.43 -2.16
N THR A 200 -0.22 -1.29 -2.60
CA THR A 200 0.37 -2.14 -3.64
C THR A 200 0.36 -3.61 -3.23
N PHE A 201 0.79 -3.94 -2.00
CA PHE A 201 0.87 -5.32 -1.52
C PHE A 201 -0.50 -5.93 -1.28
N LEU A 202 -1.43 -5.16 -0.69
CA LEU A 202 -2.80 -5.61 -0.43
C LEU A 202 -3.54 -5.91 -1.74
N TYR A 203 -3.52 -4.95 -2.68
CA TYR A 203 -4.28 -5.11 -3.92
C TYR A 203 -3.63 -6.06 -4.91
N ALA A 204 -2.31 -6.24 -4.91
CA ALA A 204 -1.68 -7.33 -5.65
C ALA A 204 -2.26 -8.68 -5.21
N GLY A 205 -2.38 -8.93 -3.90
CA GLY A 205 -2.98 -10.14 -3.35
C GLY A 205 -4.47 -10.27 -3.68
N LEU A 206 -5.25 -9.23 -3.41
CA LEU A 206 -6.69 -9.25 -3.65
C LEU A 206 -7.02 -9.46 -5.13
N LEU A 207 -6.28 -8.86 -6.07
CA LEU A 207 -6.52 -9.04 -7.50
C LEU A 207 -6.13 -10.44 -7.99
N ILE A 208 -5.00 -10.99 -7.54
CA ILE A 208 -4.59 -12.34 -7.93
C ILE A 208 -5.61 -13.38 -7.46
N HIS A 209 -6.11 -13.24 -6.23
CA HIS A 209 -7.06 -14.18 -5.63
C HIS A 209 -8.54 -13.83 -5.89
N ARG A 210 -8.84 -12.70 -6.56
CA ARG A 210 -10.21 -12.20 -6.76
C ARG A 210 -11.15 -13.23 -7.34
N SER A 211 -10.75 -13.91 -8.41
CA SER A 211 -11.59 -14.90 -9.08
C SER A 211 -11.95 -16.07 -8.17
N ARG A 212 -11.04 -16.48 -7.30
CA ARG A 212 -11.25 -17.56 -6.32
C ARG A 212 -12.14 -17.12 -5.17
N ILE A 213 -11.90 -15.92 -4.63
CA ILE A 213 -12.70 -15.35 -3.53
C ILE A 213 -14.16 -15.16 -3.97
N SER A 214 -14.38 -14.79 -5.24
CA SER A 214 -15.72 -14.59 -5.82
C SER A 214 -16.33 -15.89 -6.40
N ASN A 215 -15.66 -17.05 -6.29
CA ASN A 215 -16.09 -18.35 -6.83
C ASN A 215 -16.39 -18.35 -8.34
N VAL A 216 -15.76 -17.41 -9.11
CA VAL A 216 -15.92 -17.33 -10.57
C VAL A 216 -14.69 -17.85 -11.33
N ASN A 217 -13.73 -18.45 -10.61
CA ASN A 217 -12.48 -18.96 -11.18
C ASN A 217 -12.75 -19.98 -12.30
N GLN A 218 -13.69 -20.92 -12.11
CA GLN A 218 -14.02 -21.92 -13.13
C GLN A 218 -14.47 -21.27 -14.44
N LEU A 219 -15.29 -20.22 -14.38
CA LEU A 219 -15.76 -19.50 -15.56
C LEU A 219 -14.63 -18.75 -16.27
N ILE A 220 -13.71 -18.12 -15.51
CA ILE A 220 -12.58 -17.39 -16.08
C ILE A 220 -11.54 -18.36 -16.63
N ASP A 221 -11.30 -19.48 -15.95
CA ASP A 221 -10.28 -20.46 -16.34
C ASP A 221 -10.65 -21.22 -17.63
N THR A 222 -11.93 -21.29 -18.00
CA THR A 222 -12.39 -21.84 -19.29
C THR A 222 -12.23 -20.87 -20.47
N THR A 223 -11.94 -19.60 -20.21
CA THR A 223 -11.74 -18.62 -21.30
C THR A 223 -10.42 -18.84 -22.03
N PRO A 224 -10.35 -18.64 -23.37
CA PRO A 224 -9.14 -18.84 -24.16
C PRO A 224 -8.15 -17.65 -24.03
N THR A 225 -8.19 -16.94 -22.92
CA THR A 225 -7.29 -15.79 -22.65
C THR A 225 -5.96 -16.29 -22.10
N PRO A 226 -4.80 -15.89 -22.66
CA PRO A 226 -3.50 -16.30 -22.13
C PRO A 226 -3.21 -15.69 -20.75
N ASN A 227 -2.44 -16.41 -19.91
CA ASN A 227 -2.13 -16.01 -18.53
C ASN A 227 -1.46 -14.64 -18.43
N TRP A 228 -0.60 -14.30 -19.39
CA TRP A 228 0.10 -13.02 -19.40
C TRP A 228 -0.87 -11.82 -19.55
N ILE A 229 -1.99 -11.99 -20.27
CA ILE A 229 -3.02 -10.93 -20.37
C ILE A 229 -3.77 -10.79 -19.04
N LEU A 230 -4.16 -11.92 -18.41
CA LEU A 230 -4.87 -11.90 -17.13
C LEU A 230 -4.03 -11.30 -16.01
N LEU A 231 -2.76 -11.67 -15.91
CA LEU A 231 -1.86 -11.12 -14.91
C LEU A 231 -1.40 -9.70 -15.27
N GLY A 232 -1.12 -9.46 -16.56
CA GLY A 232 -0.74 -8.14 -17.05
C GLY A 232 -1.80 -7.07 -16.85
N SER A 233 -3.09 -7.42 -17.00
CA SER A 233 -4.18 -6.48 -16.71
C SER A 233 -4.23 -6.09 -15.22
N LYS A 234 -4.02 -7.05 -14.32
CA LYS A 234 -3.98 -6.82 -12.87
C LYS A 234 -2.76 -5.96 -12.48
N PHE A 235 -1.60 -6.28 -13.05
CA PHE A 235 -0.38 -5.49 -12.85
C PHE A 235 -0.55 -4.05 -13.34
N LEU A 236 -1.10 -3.86 -14.53
CA LEU A 236 -1.38 -2.53 -15.07
C LEU A 236 -2.39 -1.75 -14.23
N ALA A 237 -3.37 -2.43 -13.61
CA ALA A 237 -4.30 -1.81 -12.67
C ALA A 237 -3.58 -1.29 -11.41
N ILE A 238 -2.60 -2.03 -10.88
CA ILE A 238 -1.76 -1.59 -9.76
C ILE A 238 -0.91 -0.37 -10.16
N VAL A 239 -0.28 -0.40 -11.34
CA VAL A 239 0.51 0.77 -11.82
C VAL A 239 -0.38 2.01 -11.95
N LYS A 240 -1.59 1.89 -12.51
CA LYS A 240 -2.56 3.01 -12.55
C LYS A 240 -2.92 3.53 -11.16
N MET A 241 -3.13 2.64 -10.20
CA MET A 241 -3.35 3.01 -8.81
C MET A 241 -2.17 3.78 -8.22
N GLN A 242 -0.95 3.33 -8.45
CA GLN A 242 0.27 4.01 -7.98
C GLN A 242 0.40 5.41 -8.57
N ILE A 243 0.14 5.58 -9.88
CA ILE A 243 0.13 6.89 -10.52
C ILE A 243 -0.90 7.83 -9.87
N VAL A 244 -2.11 7.34 -9.59
CA VAL A 244 -3.13 8.15 -8.91
C VAL A 244 -2.66 8.57 -7.51
N LEU A 245 -2.07 7.65 -6.73
CA LEU A 245 -1.57 7.96 -5.39
C LEU A 245 -0.43 8.99 -5.42
N LEU A 246 0.50 8.86 -6.36
CA LEU A 246 1.58 9.84 -6.56
C LEU A 246 1.03 11.21 -7.01
N SER A 247 0.01 11.21 -7.87
CA SER A 247 -0.67 12.46 -8.27
C SER A 247 -1.37 13.15 -7.09
N LEU A 248 -1.87 12.38 -6.11
CA LEU A 248 -2.45 12.96 -4.89
C LEU A 248 -1.39 13.68 -4.04
N ILE A 249 -0.16 13.15 -3.95
CA ILE A 249 0.96 13.85 -3.28
C ILE A 249 1.23 15.20 -3.97
N MET A 250 1.28 15.21 -5.30
CA MET A 250 1.47 16.43 -6.06
C MET A 250 0.35 17.45 -5.77
N ILE A 251 -0.90 17.01 -5.83
CA ILE A 251 -2.07 17.88 -5.61
C ILE A 251 -2.05 18.47 -4.19
N THR A 252 -1.76 17.66 -3.18
CA THR A 252 -1.70 18.14 -1.78
C THR A 252 -0.54 19.11 -1.56
N GLY A 253 0.61 18.87 -2.18
CA GLY A 253 1.75 19.79 -2.17
C GLY A 253 1.40 21.16 -2.78
N ILE A 254 0.78 21.17 -3.97
CA ILE A 254 0.34 22.40 -4.65
C ILE A 254 -0.71 23.15 -3.81
N ILE A 255 -1.70 22.45 -3.27
CA ILE A 255 -2.72 23.05 -2.40
C ILE A 255 -2.08 23.73 -1.19
N PHE A 256 -1.09 23.06 -0.57
CA PHE A 256 -0.38 23.62 0.57
C PHE A 256 0.48 24.84 0.19
N GLN A 257 1.13 24.84 -0.98
CA GLN A 257 1.85 25.99 -1.51
C GLN A 257 0.92 27.20 -1.70
N ILE A 258 -0.26 26.99 -2.29
CA ILE A 258 -1.29 28.02 -2.44
C ILE A 258 -1.73 28.57 -1.05
N TYR A 259 -1.98 27.68 -0.09
CA TYR A 259 -2.36 28.05 1.27
C TYR A 259 -1.31 28.95 1.94
N LYS A 260 -0.01 28.71 1.69
CA LYS A 260 1.10 29.52 2.19
C LYS A 260 1.37 30.77 1.34
N GLY A 261 0.61 31.04 0.29
CA GLY A 261 0.78 32.20 -0.61
C GLY A 261 1.97 32.06 -1.57
N TYR A 262 2.43 30.84 -1.83
CA TYR A 262 3.53 30.57 -2.75
C TYR A 262 2.99 30.05 -4.08
N TYR A 263 3.29 30.75 -5.17
CA TYR A 263 2.70 30.49 -6.51
C TYR A 263 3.74 30.03 -7.56
N ASP A 264 4.99 29.90 -7.21
CA ASP A 264 6.04 29.41 -8.12
C ASP A 264 6.05 27.88 -8.09
N PHE A 265 5.11 27.28 -8.85
CA PHE A 265 4.96 25.83 -8.95
C PHE A 265 5.92 25.24 -9.96
N GLN A 266 6.86 24.45 -9.54
CA GLN A 266 7.75 23.69 -10.43
C GLN A 266 7.08 22.35 -10.80
N ILE A 267 6.02 22.39 -11.64
CA ILE A 267 5.24 21.19 -12.02
C ILE A 267 6.12 20.13 -12.67
N GLY A 268 7.10 20.56 -13.49
CA GLY A 268 8.07 19.65 -14.11
C GLY A 268 8.86 18.83 -13.10
N LEU A 269 9.27 19.45 -11.98
CA LEU A 269 9.97 18.77 -10.89
C LEU A 269 9.07 17.76 -10.17
N TYR A 270 7.80 18.14 -9.87
CA TYR A 270 6.82 17.20 -9.32
C TYR A 270 6.64 15.96 -10.20
N VAL A 271 6.38 16.16 -11.49
CA VAL A 271 6.15 15.05 -12.42
C VAL A 271 7.39 14.19 -12.56
N TYR A 272 8.56 14.79 -12.70
CA TYR A 272 9.81 14.05 -12.86
C TYR A 272 10.11 13.21 -11.62
N GLU A 273 10.04 13.78 -10.44
CA GLU A 273 10.37 13.07 -9.20
C GLU A 273 9.31 12.00 -8.85
N LEU A 274 8.03 12.32 -8.93
CA LEU A 274 6.98 11.39 -8.56
C LEU A 274 6.75 10.30 -9.62
N ILE A 275 6.64 10.69 -10.91
CA ILE A 275 6.25 9.75 -11.97
C ILE A 275 7.47 9.06 -12.60
N VAL A 276 8.63 9.74 -12.71
CA VAL A 276 9.81 9.09 -13.31
C VAL A 276 10.65 8.38 -12.23
N LEU A 277 11.00 9.04 -11.14
CA LEU A 277 11.89 8.46 -10.14
C LEU A 277 11.13 7.54 -9.16
N ASN A 278 10.11 8.05 -8.48
CA ASN A 278 9.44 7.29 -7.43
C ASN A 278 8.54 6.16 -7.97
N LEU A 279 7.89 6.32 -9.12
CA LEU A 279 7.05 5.26 -9.69
C LEU A 279 7.86 3.98 -9.97
N ILE A 280 9.10 4.09 -10.45
CA ILE A 280 9.98 2.93 -10.69
C ILE A 280 10.16 2.12 -9.39
N TYR A 281 10.38 2.80 -8.26
CA TYR A 281 10.49 2.15 -6.96
C TYR A 281 9.26 1.31 -6.61
N TYR A 282 8.06 1.85 -6.81
CA TYR A 282 6.81 1.14 -6.50
C TYR A 282 6.52 0.01 -7.49
N VAL A 283 6.87 0.19 -8.77
CA VAL A 283 6.74 -0.85 -9.80
C VAL A 283 7.60 -2.07 -9.47
N ILE A 284 8.84 -1.87 -9.02
CA ILE A 284 9.73 -2.96 -8.60
C ILE A 284 9.11 -3.74 -7.43
N TRP A 285 8.57 -3.06 -6.41
CA TRP A 285 7.86 -3.72 -5.31
C TRP A 285 6.59 -4.44 -5.75
N ALA A 286 5.85 -3.89 -6.72
CA ALA A 286 4.68 -4.56 -7.28
C ALA A 286 5.05 -5.88 -7.99
N LEU A 287 6.15 -5.93 -8.75
CA LEU A 287 6.62 -7.14 -9.43
C LEU A 287 6.94 -8.25 -8.43
N LEU A 288 7.66 -7.96 -7.35
CA LEU A 288 7.93 -8.92 -6.28
C LEU A 288 6.63 -9.34 -5.58
N SER A 289 5.72 -8.40 -5.31
CA SER A 289 4.46 -8.69 -4.65
C SER A 289 3.60 -9.67 -5.46
N PHE A 290 3.55 -9.53 -6.78
CA PHE A 290 2.86 -10.48 -7.66
C PHE A 290 3.44 -11.88 -7.55
N PHE A 291 4.76 -12.01 -7.49
CA PHE A 291 5.42 -13.31 -7.32
C PHE A 291 5.08 -13.94 -5.97
N VAL A 292 5.26 -13.23 -4.88
CA VAL A 292 4.97 -13.70 -3.52
C VAL A 292 3.49 -14.09 -3.38
N GLN A 293 2.58 -13.25 -3.86
CA GLN A 293 1.14 -13.51 -3.81
C GLN A 293 0.70 -14.70 -4.67
N THR A 294 1.43 -15.01 -5.73
CA THR A 294 1.15 -16.22 -6.55
C THR A 294 1.59 -17.49 -5.83
N LEU A 295 2.66 -17.45 -5.03
CA LEU A 295 3.10 -18.59 -4.24
C LEU A 295 2.18 -18.86 -3.04
N ILE A 296 1.76 -17.82 -2.35
CA ILE A 296 0.97 -17.91 -1.11
C ILE A 296 -0.53 -17.95 -1.45
N PRO A 297 -1.30 -18.94 -0.94
CA PRO A 297 -2.72 -19.09 -1.28
C PRO A 297 -3.64 -18.07 -0.60
N ASN A 298 -3.15 -17.36 0.43
CA ASN A 298 -3.92 -16.39 1.20
C ASN A 298 -3.39 -14.96 0.97
N PRO A 299 -4.22 -14.02 0.47
CA PRO A 299 -3.78 -12.66 0.16
C PRO A 299 -3.30 -11.88 1.39
N TYR A 300 -3.85 -12.15 2.58
CA TYR A 300 -3.45 -11.47 3.81
C TYR A 300 -2.12 -11.99 4.37
N LEU A 301 -1.87 -13.30 4.24
CA LEU A 301 -0.55 -13.87 4.57
C LEU A 301 0.53 -13.34 3.62
N GLY A 302 0.20 -13.22 2.32
CA GLY A 302 1.09 -12.60 1.35
C GLY A 302 1.37 -11.13 1.64
N LEU A 303 0.37 -10.36 2.08
CA LEU A 303 0.55 -9.00 2.56
C LEU A 303 1.53 -8.95 3.75
N PHE A 304 1.33 -9.82 4.75
CA PHE A 304 2.21 -9.88 5.91
C PHE A 304 3.66 -10.16 5.53
N VAL A 305 3.89 -11.15 4.65
CA VAL A 305 5.24 -11.47 4.15
C VAL A 305 5.85 -10.26 3.44
N MET A 306 5.10 -9.53 2.62
CA MET A 306 5.59 -8.34 1.93
C MET A 306 5.95 -7.20 2.90
N ILE A 307 5.19 -7.02 3.98
CA ILE A 307 5.52 -6.04 5.03
C ILE A 307 6.79 -6.44 5.77
N VAL A 308 6.93 -7.73 6.10
CA VAL A 308 8.16 -8.25 6.73
C VAL A 308 9.37 -8.04 5.83
N LEU A 309 9.24 -8.25 4.52
CA LEU A 309 10.31 -7.96 3.56
C LEU A 309 10.62 -6.46 3.46
N LEU A 310 9.59 -5.60 3.43
CA LEU A 310 9.76 -4.15 3.36
C LEU A 310 10.58 -3.61 4.55
N ILE A 311 10.29 -4.11 5.75
CA ILE A 311 10.96 -3.69 6.99
C ILE A 311 12.29 -4.45 7.16
N GLY A 312 12.32 -5.73 6.86
CA GLY A 312 13.47 -6.60 7.11
C GLY A 312 14.66 -6.33 6.19
N ILE A 313 14.42 -6.00 4.92
CA ILE A 313 15.51 -5.75 3.96
C ILE A 313 16.42 -4.60 4.40
N PRO A 314 15.95 -3.42 4.82
CA PRO A 314 16.82 -2.39 5.37
C PRO A 314 17.57 -2.82 6.63
N LEU A 315 16.95 -3.63 7.50
CA LEU A 315 17.54 -4.10 8.75
C LEU A 315 18.70 -5.10 8.56
N THR A 316 18.90 -5.64 7.34
CA THR A 316 20.05 -6.52 7.05
C THR A 316 21.40 -5.84 7.24
N SER A 317 21.45 -4.51 7.34
CA SER A 317 22.65 -3.76 7.73
C SER A 317 23.15 -4.17 9.12
N ILE A 318 22.25 -4.47 10.05
CA ILE A 318 22.58 -4.93 11.40
C ILE A 318 23.28 -6.31 11.34
N ALA A 319 22.97 -7.12 10.34
CA ALA A 319 23.60 -8.43 10.11
C ALA A 319 24.91 -8.34 9.29
N GLY A 320 25.46 -7.12 9.07
CA GLY A 320 26.71 -6.90 8.36
C GLY A 320 26.59 -6.83 6.83
N ILE A 321 25.38 -6.84 6.27
CA ILE A 321 25.16 -6.64 4.83
C ILE A 321 24.99 -5.14 4.58
N GLU A 322 26.07 -4.43 4.34
CA GLU A 322 26.03 -2.97 4.14
C GLU A 322 25.75 -2.58 2.69
N GLN A 323 26.19 -3.39 1.72
CA GLN A 323 26.10 -3.04 0.31
C GLN A 323 24.65 -3.03 -0.20
N SER A 324 24.21 -1.92 -0.77
CA SER A 324 22.84 -1.74 -1.30
C SER A 324 22.49 -2.69 -2.44
N ILE A 325 23.49 -3.23 -3.16
CA ILE A 325 23.27 -4.16 -4.26
C ILE A 325 22.68 -5.50 -3.82
N PHE A 326 22.84 -5.89 -2.55
CA PHE A 326 22.26 -7.12 -2.00
C PHE A 326 20.89 -6.88 -1.34
N LYS A 327 20.47 -5.64 -1.22
CA LYS A 327 19.20 -5.26 -0.58
C LYS A 327 18.16 -4.93 -1.65
N TYR A 328 17.14 -5.76 -1.76
CA TYR A 328 16.12 -5.61 -2.79
C TYR A 328 15.56 -4.19 -2.85
N ASN A 329 15.56 -3.61 -4.05
CA ASN A 329 15.06 -2.26 -4.36
C ASN A 329 15.77 -1.11 -3.59
N GLN A 330 16.87 -1.39 -2.92
CA GLN A 330 17.74 -0.36 -2.33
C GLN A 330 18.71 0.19 -3.39
N GLY A 331 19.28 1.33 -3.10
CA GLY A 331 20.23 2.00 -3.97
C GLY A 331 20.69 3.33 -3.35
N PRO A 332 21.65 4.02 -3.97
CA PRO A 332 22.02 5.36 -3.53
C PRO A 332 20.82 6.29 -3.59
N GLY A 333 20.65 7.12 -2.58
CA GLY A 333 19.64 8.16 -2.56
C GLY A 333 19.94 9.25 -3.59
N PHE A 334 18.94 9.99 -3.98
CA PHE A 334 19.10 11.24 -4.70
C PHE A 334 18.51 12.37 -3.85
N SER A 335 19.09 13.54 -3.96
CA SER A 335 18.56 14.75 -3.36
C SER A 335 18.54 15.86 -4.40
N TYR A 336 17.52 16.66 -4.41
CA TYR A 336 17.41 17.82 -5.27
C TYR A 336 17.81 19.08 -4.54
N SER A 337 18.54 19.94 -5.22
CA SER A 337 18.89 21.27 -4.74
C SER A 337 18.66 22.28 -5.86
N ASP A 338 18.09 23.45 -5.52
CA ASP A 338 17.85 24.52 -6.50
C ASP A 338 19.17 25.03 -7.16
N MET A 339 20.31 24.83 -6.51
CA MET A 339 21.61 25.27 -7.03
C MET A 339 22.28 24.25 -7.96
N ASN A 340 22.11 22.95 -7.69
CA ASN A 340 22.84 21.87 -8.38
C ASN A 340 21.92 20.81 -9.01
N GLY A 341 20.61 21.01 -8.98
CA GLY A 341 19.66 19.99 -9.40
C GLY A 341 19.83 18.69 -8.62
N TYR A 342 19.83 17.56 -9.31
CA TYR A 342 20.03 16.24 -8.69
C TYR A 342 21.52 15.84 -8.57
N GLY A 343 22.45 16.62 -9.12
CA GLY A 343 23.87 16.30 -9.12
C GLY A 343 24.20 14.96 -9.81
N SER A 344 25.35 14.37 -9.47
CA SER A 344 25.80 13.07 -10.01
C SER A 344 25.11 11.84 -9.41
N GLY A 345 24.27 12.01 -8.37
CA GLY A 345 23.58 10.90 -7.68
C GLY A 345 22.53 10.20 -8.55
N LEU A 346 21.98 10.91 -9.53
CA LEU A 346 20.90 10.42 -10.36
C LEU A 346 21.34 9.28 -11.29
N GLU A 347 22.54 9.34 -11.86
CA GLU A 347 23.07 8.28 -12.73
C GLU A 347 23.20 6.96 -11.96
N ASN A 348 23.79 7.01 -10.79
CA ASN A 348 23.92 5.84 -9.91
C ASN A 348 22.54 5.29 -9.52
N TYR A 349 21.58 6.16 -9.21
CA TYR A 349 20.22 5.74 -8.91
C TYR A 349 19.59 4.93 -10.05
N PHE A 350 19.68 5.39 -11.30
CA PHE A 350 19.12 4.69 -12.45
C PHE A 350 19.80 3.34 -12.71
N VAL A 351 21.12 3.23 -12.55
CA VAL A 351 21.84 1.95 -12.69
C VAL A 351 21.28 0.91 -11.72
N TYR A 352 21.13 1.26 -10.44
CA TYR A 352 20.55 0.37 -9.45
C TYR A 352 19.08 0.04 -9.73
N LYS A 353 18.28 1.02 -10.17
CA LYS A 353 16.87 0.78 -10.47
C LYS A 353 16.67 -0.09 -11.71
N ILE A 354 17.51 0.04 -12.73
CA ILE A 354 17.49 -0.85 -13.90
C ILE A 354 17.86 -2.29 -13.47
N TYR A 355 18.90 -2.46 -12.66
CA TYR A 355 19.26 -3.78 -12.12
C TYR A 355 18.08 -4.45 -11.38
N TRP A 356 17.42 -3.73 -10.46
CA TRP A 356 16.29 -4.24 -9.72
C TRP A 356 15.04 -4.44 -10.58
N LEU A 357 14.86 -3.63 -11.61
CA LEU A 357 13.77 -3.80 -12.57
C LEU A 357 13.96 -5.09 -13.39
N CYS A 358 15.18 -5.37 -13.84
CA CYS A 358 15.48 -6.63 -14.54
C CYS A 358 15.17 -7.85 -13.67
N LEU A 359 15.58 -7.83 -12.40
CA LEU A 359 15.22 -8.87 -11.44
C LEU A 359 13.70 -8.94 -11.20
N GLY A 360 13.03 -7.81 -11.09
CA GLY A 360 11.57 -7.72 -10.98
C GLY A 360 10.85 -8.36 -12.17
N ILE A 361 11.34 -8.14 -13.40
CA ILE A 361 10.82 -8.78 -14.61
C ILE A 361 10.99 -10.30 -14.54
N VAL A 362 12.11 -10.80 -14.03
CA VAL A 362 12.30 -12.24 -13.78
C VAL A 362 11.24 -12.78 -12.82
N PHE A 363 10.97 -12.08 -11.70
CA PHE A 363 9.89 -12.45 -10.78
C PHE A 363 8.52 -12.44 -11.44
N TYR A 364 8.25 -11.50 -12.33
CA TYR A 364 7.00 -11.46 -13.07
C TYR A 364 6.85 -12.63 -14.07
N ILE A 365 7.92 -13.00 -14.75
CA ILE A 365 7.96 -14.20 -15.61
C ILE A 365 7.68 -15.45 -14.77
N LEU A 366 8.32 -15.57 -13.61
CA LEU A 366 8.06 -16.65 -12.66
C LEU A 366 6.59 -16.63 -12.19
N THR A 367 6.02 -15.47 -11.94
CA THR A 367 4.59 -15.33 -11.62
C THR A 367 3.71 -15.98 -12.69
N ILE A 368 3.95 -15.73 -13.96
CA ILE A 368 3.19 -16.32 -15.07
C ILE A 368 3.38 -17.84 -15.11
N LEU A 369 4.61 -18.34 -14.85
CA LEU A 369 4.90 -19.77 -14.81
C LEU A 369 4.16 -20.49 -13.67
N PHE A 370 4.19 -19.91 -12.47
CA PHE A 370 3.58 -20.50 -11.27
C PHE A 370 2.07 -20.25 -11.16
N TYR A 371 1.51 -19.33 -11.96
CA TYR A 371 0.09 -19.06 -11.93
C TYR A 371 -0.71 -20.29 -12.41
N ASN A 372 -1.50 -20.86 -11.51
CA ASN A 372 -2.29 -22.07 -11.79
C ASN A 372 -3.76 -21.72 -12.00
N ARG A 373 -4.33 -22.24 -13.10
CA ARG A 373 -5.76 -22.29 -13.36
C ARG A 373 -6.31 -23.58 -12.75
N GLY A 374 -7.51 -23.55 -12.17
CA GLY A 374 -8.17 -24.71 -11.60
C GLY A 374 -8.09 -24.79 -10.08
N ILE A 375 -8.39 -25.99 -9.55
CA ILE A 375 -8.68 -26.21 -8.13
C ILE A 375 -7.42 -26.42 -7.29
N SER A 376 -6.32 -26.87 -7.89
CA SER A 376 -5.11 -27.24 -7.16
C SER A 376 -4.38 -26.02 -6.57
N ASN A 377 -4.10 -26.06 -5.27
CA ASN A 377 -3.47 -24.95 -4.52
C ASN A 377 -2.15 -25.30 -3.86
N GLY A 378 -1.68 -26.55 -3.95
CA GLY A 378 -0.48 -27.04 -3.30
C GLY A 378 0.80 -26.45 -3.94
N LEU A 379 1.79 -26.06 -3.13
CA LEU A 379 3.11 -25.58 -3.63
C LEU A 379 3.78 -26.61 -4.51
N LYS A 380 3.75 -27.91 -4.12
CA LYS A 380 4.32 -28.99 -4.91
C LYS A 380 3.72 -29.10 -6.31
N GLU A 381 2.41 -28.90 -6.43
CA GLU A 381 1.71 -28.94 -7.71
C GLU A 381 2.06 -27.71 -8.58
N LYS A 382 2.17 -26.53 -7.98
CA LYS A 382 2.63 -25.32 -8.68
C LYS A 382 4.03 -25.51 -9.28
N PHE A 383 4.95 -26.11 -8.53
CA PHE A 383 6.28 -26.45 -9.03
C PHE A 383 6.25 -27.48 -10.16
N LYS A 384 5.39 -28.52 -10.06
CA LYS A 384 5.22 -29.51 -11.12
C LYS A 384 4.68 -28.88 -12.41
N ILE A 385 3.69 -28.00 -12.29
CA ILE A 385 3.11 -27.27 -13.43
C ILE A 385 4.12 -26.30 -14.04
N ALA A 386 4.84 -25.52 -13.23
CA ALA A 386 5.89 -24.62 -13.70
C ALA A 386 6.97 -25.37 -14.47
N ARG A 387 7.42 -26.52 -13.96
CA ARG A 387 8.41 -27.38 -14.62
C ARG A 387 7.88 -27.96 -15.95
N SER A 388 6.61 -28.38 -16.00
CA SER A 388 6.01 -28.87 -17.24
C SER A 388 5.86 -27.78 -18.30
N ARG A 389 5.57 -26.55 -17.92
CA ARG A 389 5.52 -25.39 -18.82
C ARG A 389 6.90 -25.00 -19.34
N PHE A 390 7.92 -25.14 -18.51
CA PHE A 390 9.31 -24.85 -18.91
C PHE A 390 9.85 -25.90 -19.90
N ASN A 391 9.50 -27.18 -19.71
CA ASN A 391 9.96 -28.28 -20.58
C ASN A 391 9.04 -28.54 -21.78
N GLY A 392 7.87 -27.95 -21.83
CA GLY A 392 6.88 -28.21 -22.88
C GLY A 392 7.25 -27.55 -24.21
N LYS A 393 6.94 -28.27 -25.31
CA LYS A 393 7.06 -27.75 -26.70
C LYS A 393 6.09 -26.61 -27.00
N ASN A 394 5.21 -26.23 -26.07
CA ASN A 394 4.26 -25.15 -26.28
C ASN A 394 4.92 -23.83 -25.91
N PRO A 395 4.95 -22.85 -26.83
CA PRO A 395 5.51 -21.57 -26.56
C PRO A 395 4.76 -20.92 -25.38
N PHE A 396 5.53 -20.42 -24.44
CA PHE A 396 5.16 -19.76 -23.19
C PHE A 396 4.00 -18.75 -23.29
N PHE A 397 3.70 -18.28 -24.49
CA PHE A 397 2.69 -17.26 -24.76
C PHE A 397 1.34 -17.82 -25.30
N LEU A 398 1.22 -19.10 -25.53
CA LEU A 398 0.02 -19.72 -26.13
C LEU A 398 -0.85 -20.51 -25.14
N SER A 399 -0.43 -20.68 -23.89
CA SER A 399 -1.19 -21.38 -22.86
C SER A 399 -1.88 -20.41 -21.87
#